data_4d066dc99c35a46377ca38f5e0039cc0
#
_entry.id   4d066dc99c35a46377ca38f5e0039cc0
#
_cell.length_a   1.000
_cell.length_b   1.000
_cell.length_c   1.000
_cell.angle_alpha   90.00
_cell.angle_beta   90.00
_cell.angle_gamma   90.00
#
_symmetry.space_group_name_H-M   'P 1'
#
loop_
_entity.id
_entity.type
_entity.pdbx_description
1 polymer ?
#
loop_
_entity_poly.entity_id
_entity_poly.type
_entity_poly.pdbx_seq_one_letter_code
_entity_poly.pdbx_strand_id
1 'polypeptide(L)'
;VIEQLLPPGEQYVPNDVELDRESRQILMITGPNMSGKSAILRQTALAALMAQMGCYVAAEVAEIGVLDKVFTRVGASDNISSGESTFMVEMNETASIMNNVSARSLVLLDEIGRGTSTFDGVSIAWSIAEYLHEHGEARPKTLFATHYHELNALAQRLDRVVNLHVTTQEAGDRVIFLRKLAEGGSRHSFGIHVARMAGMPAAIVVRAGEVLKQLETQRLEQGIGAESGADGPAATSVDAAQIQRPMQLSIFEAGDPQAAKLRAALEELNVDSMTPVDAMMKILEWRASLKS
;
A
#
# COMPACT_ATOMS: atom_id res chain seq x y z
N VAL A 1 -30.52 -14.34 8.35
CA VAL A 1 -29.74 -15.27 9.23
C VAL A 1 -28.50 -14.57 9.78
N ILE A 2 -27.68 -13.91 8.93
CA ILE A 2 -26.45 -13.24 9.39
C ILE A 2 -26.79 -12.08 10.33
N GLU A 3 -27.79 -11.27 10.02
CA GLU A 3 -28.25 -10.16 10.87
C GLU A 3 -28.69 -10.61 12.28
N GLN A 4 -29.18 -11.84 12.40
CA GLN A 4 -29.56 -12.42 13.69
C GLN A 4 -28.38 -12.84 14.56
N LEU A 5 -27.19 -12.94 13.97
CA LEU A 5 -25.95 -13.31 14.66
C LEU A 5 -25.11 -12.08 15.05
N LEU A 6 -25.49 -10.88 14.57
CA LEU A 6 -24.82 -9.64 14.91
C LEU A 6 -25.26 -9.15 16.28
N PRO A 7 -24.41 -8.43 17.02
CA PRO A 7 -24.79 -7.75 18.24
C PRO A 7 -25.99 -6.82 18.01
N PRO A 8 -26.84 -6.61 19.04
CA PRO A 8 -27.96 -5.68 18.93
C PRO A 8 -27.52 -4.28 18.53
N GLY A 9 -28.11 -3.75 17.43
CA GLY A 9 -27.80 -2.43 16.88
C GLY A 9 -26.74 -2.42 15.78
N GLU A 10 -26.09 -3.54 15.50
CA GLU A 10 -25.23 -3.67 14.32
C GLU A 10 -26.03 -4.15 13.11
N GLN A 11 -25.76 -3.51 11.97
CA GLN A 11 -26.33 -3.89 10.67
C GLN A 11 -25.29 -4.61 9.82
N TYR A 12 -25.73 -5.62 9.12
CA TYR A 12 -24.90 -6.25 8.09
C TYR A 12 -24.80 -5.33 6.86
N VAL A 13 -23.59 -5.05 6.41
CA VAL A 13 -23.36 -4.24 5.22
C VAL A 13 -23.03 -5.19 4.06
N PRO A 14 -23.98 -5.44 3.13
CA PRO A 14 -23.73 -6.31 1.99
C PRO A 14 -22.76 -5.65 1.01
N ASN A 15 -21.85 -6.46 0.46
CA ASN A 15 -20.90 -6.06 -0.58
C ASN A 15 -20.93 -7.04 -1.73
N ASP A 16 -20.95 -6.52 -2.94
CA ASP A 16 -20.86 -7.27 -4.16
C ASP A 16 -19.38 -7.46 -4.54
N VAL A 17 -19.05 -8.65 -5.03
CA VAL A 17 -17.71 -8.98 -5.52
C VAL A 17 -17.85 -9.63 -6.87
N GLU A 18 -17.27 -9.01 -7.89
CA GLU A 18 -17.26 -9.52 -9.25
C GLU A 18 -15.80 -9.75 -9.68
N LEU A 19 -15.50 -10.98 -10.09
CA LEU A 19 -14.19 -11.41 -10.56
C LEU A 19 -14.35 -12.25 -11.83
N ASP A 20 -13.68 -11.82 -12.88
CA ASP A 20 -13.56 -12.58 -14.13
C ASP A 20 -12.08 -12.75 -14.52
N ARG A 21 -11.79 -13.24 -15.71
CA ARG A 21 -10.42 -13.40 -16.22
C ARG A 21 -10.12 -12.44 -17.39
N GLU A 22 -11.05 -11.59 -17.74
CA GLU A 22 -11.01 -10.75 -18.94
C GLU A 22 -10.85 -9.28 -18.61
N SER A 23 -11.57 -8.79 -17.59
CA SER A 23 -11.59 -7.38 -17.22
C SER A 23 -11.39 -7.11 -15.71
N ARG A 24 -11.75 -8.06 -14.85
CA ARG A 24 -11.73 -7.90 -13.38
C ARG A 24 -11.00 -9.08 -12.71
N GLN A 25 -9.79 -9.34 -13.19
CA GLN A 25 -8.97 -10.45 -12.69
C GLN A 25 -8.43 -10.17 -11.28
N ILE A 26 -7.94 -8.95 -11.04
CA ILE A 26 -7.38 -8.54 -9.77
C ILE A 26 -8.18 -7.36 -9.24
N LEU A 27 -8.81 -7.52 -8.08
CA LEU A 27 -9.44 -6.44 -7.34
C LEU A 27 -8.44 -5.92 -6.30
N MET A 28 -7.89 -4.73 -6.55
CA MET A 28 -7.00 -4.04 -5.63
C MET A 28 -7.84 -3.26 -4.62
N ILE A 29 -7.91 -3.74 -3.38
CA ILE A 29 -8.78 -3.18 -2.34
C ILE A 29 -7.97 -2.33 -1.39
N THR A 30 -8.16 -1.01 -1.46
CA THR A 30 -7.49 -0.04 -0.57
C THR A 30 -8.45 0.47 0.51
N GLY A 31 -7.90 1.06 1.54
CA GLY A 31 -8.67 1.65 2.63
C GLY A 31 -7.95 1.56 3.97
N PRO A 32 -8.43 2.29 4.98
CA PRO A 32 -7.81 2.33 6.30
C PRO A 32 -7.89 0.98 7.01
N ASN A 33 -7.05 0.82 8.03
CA ASN A 33 -7.18 -0.32 8.94
C ASN A 33 -8.55 -0.26 9.66
N MET A 34 -9.09 -1.40 10.04
CA MET A 34 -10.43 -1.56 10.63
C MET A 34 -11.61 -1.26 9.68
N SER A 35 -11.37 -0.91 8.41
CA SER A 35 -12.45 -0.64 7.45
C SER A 35 -13.21 -1.89 6.99
N GLY A 36 -12.66 -3.08 7.20
CA GLY A 36 -13.28 -4.35 6.83
C GLY A 36 -12.70 -5.04 5.59
N LYS A 37 -11.53 -4.60 5.05
CA LYS A 37 -10.86 -5.23 3.90
C LYS A 37 -10.71 -6.74 4.07
N SER A 38 -10.09 -7.18 5.16
CA SER A 38 -9.88 -8.60 5.48
C SER A 38 -11.20 -9.37 5.63
N ALA A 39 -12.26 -8.72 6.10
CA ALA A 39 -13.58 -9.35 6.22
C ALA A 39 -14.17 -9.64 4.84
N ILE A 40 -14.01 -8.73 3.88
CA ILE A 40 -14.45 -8.92 2.49
C ILE A 40 -13.70 -10.09 1.83
N LEU A 41 -12.38 -10.18 2.02
CA LEU A 41 -11.59 -11.30 1.52
C LEU A 41 -12.11 -12.63 2.07
N ARG A 42 -12.25 -12.71 3.40
CA ARG A 42 -12.74 -13.95 4.07
C ARG A 42 -14.16 -14.30 3.67
N GLN A 43 -15.07 -13.32 3.56
CA GLN A 43 -16.44 -13.51 3.09
C GLN A 43 -16.45 -14.14 1.68
N THR A 44 -15.64 -13.62 0.76
CA THR A 44 -15.55 -14.12 -0.61
C THR A 44 -15.02 -15.57 -0.65
N ALA A 45 -13.97 -15.85 0.13
CA ALA A 45 -13.44 -17.21 0.24
C ALA A 45 -14.48 -18.20 0.79
N LEU A 46 -15.17 -17.82 1.88
CA LEU A 46 -16.19 -18.65 2.50
C LEU A 46 -17.38 -18.91 1.55
N ALA A 47 -17.87 -17.87 0.86
CA ALA A 47 -18.93 -18.02 -0.13
C ALA A 47 -18.52 -18.97 -1.26
N ALA A 48 -17.28 -18.84 -1.77
CA ALA A 48 -16.75 -19.72 -2.79
C ALA A 48 -16.66 -21.19 -2.31
N LEU A 49 -16.11 -21.44 -1.12
CA LEU A 49 -16.00 -22.78 -0.53
C LEU A 49 -17.36 -23.41 -0.26
N MET A 50 -18.30 -22.66 0.31
CA MET A 50 -19.66 -23.13 0.57
C MET A 50 -20.38 -23.55 -0.73
N ALA A 51 -20.26 -22.71 -1.77
CA ALA A 51 -20.83 -23.02 -3.08
C ALA A 51 -20.21 -24.27 -3.69
N GLN A 52 -18.89 -24.49 -3.61
CA GLN A 52 -18.19 -25.67 -4.09
C GLN A 52 -18.66 -26.96 -3.35
N MET A 53 -19.10 -26.83 -2.09
CA MET A 53 -19.66 -27.93 -1.30
C MET A 53 -21.15 -28.16 -1.56
N GLY A 54 -21.79 -27.34 -2.40
CA GLY A 54 -23.23 -27.41 -2.67
C GLY A 54 -24.11 -26.77 -1.59
N CYS A 55 -23.54 -25.91 -0.74
CA CYS A 55 -24.27 -25.19 0.29
C CYS A 55 -24.88 -23.89 -0.28
N TYR A 56 -25.96 -23.42 0.36
CA TYR A 56 -26.44 -22.06 0.15
C TYR A 56 -25.42 -21.06 0.67
N VAL A 57 -25.27 -19.95 -0.05
CA VAL A 57 -24.41 -18.83 0.34
C VAL A 57 -25.25 -17.63 0.79
N ALA A 58 -24.66 -16.76 1.60
CA ALA A 58 -25.32 -15.57 2.10
C ALA A 58 -25.28 -14.43 1.06
N ALA A 59 -25.96 -14.64 -0.07
CA ALA A 59 -26.08 -13.68 -1.16
C ALA A 59 -27.47 -13.78 -1.79
N GLU A 60 -27.94 -12.71 -2.42
CA GLU A 60 -29.18 -12.74 -3.21
C GLU A 60 -28.95 -13.47 -4.53
N VAL A 61 -27.78 -13.24 -5.15
CA VAL A 61 -27.33 -13.91 -6.36
C VAL A 61 -25.88 -14.34 -6.18
N ALA A 62 -25.52 -15.56 -6.60
CA ALA A 62 -24.16 -16.06 -6.59
C ALA A 62 -23.90 -16.92 -7.82
N GLU A 63 -23.05 -16.44 -8.70
CA GLU A 63 -22.55 -17.16 -9.87
C GLU A 63 -21.07 -17.46 -9.64
N ILE A 64 -20.76 -18.71 -9.31
CA ILE A 64 -19.42 -19.10 -8.91
C ILE A 64 -18.92 -20.22 -9.82
N GLY A 65 -17.88 -19.91 -10.61
CA GLY A 65 -17.20 -20.89 -11.43
C GLY A 65 -16.49 -21.95 -10.57
N VAL A 66 -16.24 -23.12 -11.15
CA VAL A 66 -15.53 -24.20 -10.47
C VAL A 66 -14.10 -23.78 -10.17
N LEU A 67 -13.74 -23.77 -8.89
CA LEU A 67 -12.39 -23.52 -8.39
C LEU A 67 -11.68 -24.84 -8.09
N ASP A 68 -10.41 -24.92 -8.39
CA ASP A 68 -9.56 -26.06 -8.01
C ASP A 68 -8.74 -25.79 -6.74
N LYS A 69 -8.47 -24.49 -6.47
CA LYS A 69 -7.71 -24.08 -5.30
C LYS A 69 -8.21 -22.72 -4.78
N VAL A 70 -8.21 -22.57 -3.47
CA VAL A 70 -8.42 -21.30 -2.80
C VAL A 70 -7.19 -21.03 -1.94
N PHE A 71 -6.42 -20.03 -2.32
CA PHE A 71 -5.24 -19.62 -1.59
C PHE A 71 -5.54 -18.38 -0.75
N THR A 72 -5.12 -18.41 0.49
CA THR A 72 -5.29 -17.27 1.40
C THR A 72 -3.98 -16.92 2.07
N ARG A 73 -3.60 -15.66 2.01
CA ARG A 73 -2.60 -15.07 2.87
C ARG A 73 -3.27 -13.90 3.59
N VAL A 74 -3.96 -14.21 4.68
CA VAL A 74 -4.79 -13.27 5.46
C VAL A 74 -4.40 -13.36 6.93
N GLY A 75 -3.86 -12.28 7.47
CA GLY A 75 -3.41 -12.18 8.85
C GLY A 75 -1.99 -12.71 9.07
N ALA A 76 -1.31 -12.20 10.09
CA ALA A 76 -0.04 -12.74 10.56
C ALA A 76 -0.32 -13.85 11.58
N SER A 77 0.16 -15.06 11.30
CA SER A 77 0.31 -16.07 12.35
C SER A 77 1.69 -15.87 12.96
N ASP A 78 1.74 -15.29 14.15
CA ASP A 78 2.99 -15.25 14.93
C ASP A 78 3.31 -16.67 15.40
N ASN A 79 4.07 -17.40 14.60
CA ASN A 79 4.58 -18.69 15.01
C ASN A 79 5.90 -18.49 15.78
N ILE A 80 5.77 -18.05 17.03
CA ILE A 80 6.89 -17.76 17.94
C ILE A 80 7.76 -19.02 18.20
N SER A 81 7.21 -20.21 17.96
CA SER A 81 7.89 -21.47 18.26
C SER A 81 8.99 -21.85 17.27
N SER A 82 9.01 -21.32 16.05
CA SER A 82 10.00 -21.66 15.02
C SER A 82 11.20 -20.72 14.95
N GLY A 83 11.19 -19.58 15.68
CA GLY A 83 12.26 -18.58 15.63
C GLY A 83 12.40 -17.87 14.26
N GLU A 84 11.50 -18.10 13.32
CA GLU A 84 11.50 -17.45 12.03
C GLU A 84 10.90 -16.05 12.14
N SER A 85 11.43 -15.12 11.36
CA SER A 85 10.83 -13.79 11.20
C SER A 85 9.44 -13.91 10.60
N THR A 86 8.46 -13.17 11.14
CA THR A 86 7.09 -13.10 10.59
C THR A 86 7.07 -12.75 9.11
N PHE A 87 8.02 -11.93 8.66
CA PHE A 87 8.21 -11.61 7.25
C PHE A 87 8.68 -12.81 6.42
N MET A 88 9.59 -13.66 6.96
CA MET A 88 10.03 -14.87 6.26
C MET A 88 8.87 -15.87 6.09
N VAL A 89 8.05 -16.04 7.13
CA VAL A 89 6.85 -16.88 7.06
C VAL A 89 5.89 -16.34 5.97
N GLU A 90 5.67 -15.03 5.95
CA GLU A 90 4.87 -14.38 4.91
C GLU A 90 5.41 -14.66 3.50
N MET A 91 6.72 -14.53 3.30
CA MET A 91 7.35 -14.78 2.00
C MET A 91 7.28 -16.25 1.60
N ASN A 92 7.46 -17.19 2.51
CA ASN A 92 7.35 -18.63 2.27
C ASN A 92 5.92 -19.02 1.85
N GLU A 93 4.90 -18.52 2.54
CA GLU A 93 3.50 -18.73 2.19
C GLU A 93 3.17 -18.12 0.82
N THR A 94 3.60 -16.88 0.58
CA THR A 94 3.40 -16.19 -0.70
C THR A 94 4.10 -16.93 -1.85
N ALA A 95 5.35 -17.38 -1.65
CA ALA A 95 6.07 -18.16 -2.64
C ALA A 95 5.36 -19.50 -2.95
N SER A 96 4.83 -20.17 -1.92
CA SER A 96 4.03 -21.38 -2.11
C SER A 96 2.79 -21.11 -2.95
N ILE A 97 2.10 -19.99 -2.74
CA ILE A 97 0.95 -19.58 -3.55
C ILE A 97 1.39 -19.34 -5.00
N MET A 98 2.39 -18.48 -5.22
CA MET A 98 2.84 -18.09 -6.56
C MET A 98 3.28 -19.28 -7.41
N ASN A 99 3.91 -20.29 -6.80
CA ASN A 99 4.36 -21.50 -7.49
C ASN A 99 3.23 -22.53 -7.78
N ASN A 100 2.03 -22.34 -7.22
CA ASN A 100 0.94 -23.31 -7.32
C ASN A 100 -0.37 -22.76 -7.88
N VAL A 101 -0.41 -21.52 -8.35
CA VAL A 101 -1.61 -20.93 -8.98
C VAL A 101 -1.99 -21.63 -10.27
N SER A 102 -3.27 -21.66 -10.56
CA SER A 102 -3.85 -22.20 -11.79
C SER A 102 -4.91 -21.24 -12.36
N ALA A 103 -5.43 -21.56 -13.52
CA ALA A 103 -6.50 -20.79 -14.17
C ALA A 103 -7.83 -20.78 -13.39
N ARG A 104 -8.00 -21.71 -12.47
CA ARG A 104 -9.20 -21.86 -11.63
C ARG A 104 -8.93 -21.57 -10.17
N SER A 105 -7.77 -20.97 -9.85
CA SER A 105 -7.45 -20.56 -8.48
C SER A 105 -8.15 -19.25 -8.12
N LEU A 106 -8.60 -19.17 -6.86
CA LEU A 106 -8.95 -17.92 -6.18
C LEU A 106 -7.84 -17.58 -5.20
N VAL A 107 -7.26 -16.39 -5.33
CA VAL A 107 -6.15 -15.93 -4.50
C VAL A 107 -6.59 -14.73 -3.66
N LEU A 108 -6.34 -14.79 -2.36
CA LEU A 108 -6.68 -13.73 -1.41
C LEU A 108 -5.43 -13.30 -0.65
N LEU A 109 -4.96 -12.10 -0.94
CA LEU A 109 -3.76 -11.51 -0.35
C LEU A 109 -4.14 -10.30 0.51
N ASP A 110 -3.71 -10.30 1.75
CA ASP A 110 -4.02 -9.23 2.71
C ASP A 110 -2.72 -8.64 3.28
N GLU A 111 -2.48 -7.37 2.97
CA GLU A 111 -1.38 -6.55 3.46
C GLU A 111 0.02 -7.18 3.27
N ILE A 112 0.29 -7.73 2.10
CA ILE A 112 1.59 -8.29 1.72
C ILE A 112 2.67 -7.20 1.76
N GLY A 113 3.86 -7.54 2.32
CA GLY A 113 5.01 -6.65 2.40
C GLY A 113 5.04 -5.78 3.67
N ARG A 114 4.11 -5.98 4.61
CA ARG A 114 4.05 -5.16 5.83
C ARG A 114 5.21 -5.41 6.81
N GLY A 115 5.84 -6.58 6.75
CA GLY A 115 6.89 -7.01 7.68
C GLY A 115 8.29 -6.49 7.37
N THR A 116 8.47 -5.62 6.35
CA THR A 116 9.77 -5.08 5.93
C THR A 116 9.71 -3.56 5.74
N SER A 117 10.75 -2.95 5.15
CA SER A 117 10.75 -1.52 4.83
C SER A 117 9.63 -1.17 3.86
N THR A 118 9.11 0.06 3.91
CA THR A 118 7.98 0.48 3.06
C THR A 118 8.29 0.29 1.57
N PHE A 119 9.49 0.66 1.13
CA PHE A 119 9.84 0.53 -0.30
C PHE A 119 10.01 -0.92 -0.74
N ASP A 120 10.63 -1.78 0.08
CA ASP A 120 10.72 -3.20 -0.21
C ASP A 120 9.33 -3.83 -0.25
N GLY A 121 8.49 -3.50 0.73
CA GLY A 121 7.11 -3.99 0.81
C GLY A 121 6.27 -3.62 -0.40
N VAL A 122 6.29 -2.34 -0.82
CA VAL A 122 5.62 -1.87 -2.05
C VAL A 122 6.16 -2.59 -3.27
N SER A 123 7.49 -2.71 -3.41
CA SER A 123 8.13 -3.34 -4.56
C SER A 123 7.74 -4.82 -4.70
N ILE A 124 7.71 -5.54 -3.59
CA ILE A 124 7.28 -6.95 -3.55
C ILE A 124 5.80 -7.07 -3.91
N ALA A 125 4.94 -6.28 -3.27
CA ALA A 125 3.50 -6.31 -3.52
C ALA A 125 3.15 -5.95 -4.96
N TRP A 126 3.84 -4.96 -5.54
CA TRP A 126 3.73 -4.57 -6.94
C TRP A 126 4.10 -5.72 -7.88
N SER A 127 5.29 -6.30 -7.68
CA SER A 127 5.79 -7.40 -8.51
C SER A 127 4.91 -8.65 -8.45
N ILE A 128 4.32 -8.93 -7.27
CA ILE A 128 3.35 -10.04 -7.12
C ILE A 128 2.09 -9.76 -7.94
N ALA A 129 1.56 -8.54 -7.91
CA ALA A 129 0.37 -8.19 -8.67
C ALA A 129 0.62 -8.28 -10.19
N GLU A 130 1.77 -7.77 -10.67
CA GLU A 130 2.18 -7.90 -12.07
C GLU A 130 2.35 -9.38 -12.46
N TYR A 131 3.03 -10.17 -11.62
CA TYR A 131 3.22 -11.59 -11.86
C TYR A 131 1.89 -12.34 -12.01
N LEU A 132 0.93 -12.12 -11.11
CA LEU A 132 -0.40 -12.73 -11.17
C LEU A 132 -1.18 -12.30 -12.42
N HIS A 133 -1.04 -11.04 -12.83
CA HIS A 133 -1.68 -10.50 -14.02
C HIS A 133 -1.08 -11.10 -15.30
N GLU A 134 0.26 -11.16 -15.40
CA GLU A 134 0.99 -11.60 -16.59
C GLU A 134 1.23 -13.13 -16.63
N HIS A 135 0.83 -13.87 -15.60
CA HIS A 135 1.12 -15.30 -15.46
C HIS A 135 0.47 -16.15 -16.55
N GLY A 136 0.97 -16.11 -17.74
CA GLY A 136 0.65 -16.98 -18.87
C GLY A 136 -0.83 -17.40 -18.95
N GLU A 137 -1.10 -18.71 -18.86
CA GLU A 137 -2.46 -19.26 -18.89
C GLU A 137 -3.17 -19.24 -17.51
N ALA A 138 -2.45 -19.10 -16.39
CA ALA A 138 -3.05 -19.20 -15.06
C ALA A 138 -4.02 -18.06 -14.78
N ARG A 139 -3.56 -16.82 -14.86
CA ARG A 139 -4.38 -15.60 -14.63
C ARG A 139 -5.43 -15.81 -13.53
N PRO A 140 -5.00 -16.13 -12.29
CA PRO A 140 -5.93 -16.48 -11.22
C PRO A 140 -6.78 -15.28 -10.83
N LYS A 141 -8.02 -15.52 -10.42
CA LYS A 141 -8.87 -14.48 -9.82
C LYS A 141 -8.30 -14.08 -8.48
N THR A 142 -8.09 -12.79 -8.26
CA THR A 142 -7.35 -12.32 -7.08
C THR A 142 -8.06 -11.16 -6.38
N LEU A 143 -8.21 -11.23 -5.06
CA LEU A 143 -8.48 -10.10 -4.21
C LEU A 143 -7.19 -9.72 -3.48
N PHE A 144 -6.74 -8.49 -3.66
CA PHE A 144 -5.51 -7.97 -3.10
C PHE A 144 -5.83 -6.77 -2.20
N ALA A 145 -5.94 -6.99 -0.89
CA ALA A 145 -6.12 -5.91 0.07
C ALA A 145 -4.76 -5.33 0.48
N THR A 146 -4.65 -4.00 0.47
CA THR A 146 -3.40 -3.32 0.77
C THR A 146 -3.64 -1.96 1.41
N HIS A 147 -2.64 -1.49 2.14
CA HIS A 147 -2.54 -0.11 2.60
C HIS A 147 -1.59 0.74 1.73
N TYR A 148 -0.93 0.13 0.74
CA TYR A 148 -0.07 0.83 -0.20
C TYR A 148 -0.90 1.52 -1.28
N HIS A 149 -1.01 2.84 -1.20
CA HIS A 149 -1.76 3.63 -2.18
C HIS A 149 -1.08 3.66 -3.56
N GLU A 150 0.21 3.42 -3.59
CA GLU A 150 1.02 3.32 -4.80
C GLU A 150 0.51 2.24 -5.75
N LEU A 151 -0.02 1.14 -5.22
CA LEU A 151 -0.57 0.04 -6.02
C LEU A 151 -1.81 0.44 -6.83
N ASN A 152 -2.47 1.55 -6.49
CA ASN A 152 -3.57 2.06 -7.30
C ASN A 152 -3.15 2.40 -8.74
N ALA A 153 -1.88 2.72 -8.97
CA ALA A 153 -1.37 3.00 -10.31
C ALA A 153 -1.36 1.76 -11.22
N LEU A 154 -1.44 0.54 -10.66
CA LEU A 154 -1.50 -0.69 -11.44
C LEU A 154 -2.75 -0.76 -12.33
N ALA A 155 -3.89 -0.25 -11.88
CA ALA A 155 -5.12 -0.24 -12.67
C ALA A 155 -5.04 0.66 -13.93
N GLN A 156 -4.09 1.58 -13.99
CA GLN A 156 -3.84 2.40 -15.18
C GLN A 156 -2.90 1.71 -16.18
N ARG A 157 -2.16 0.69 -15.72
CA ARG A 157 -1.12 0.00 -16.50
C ARG A 157 -1.51 -1.40 -16.92
N LEU A 158 -2.42 -2.04 -16.19
CA LEU A 158 -2.82 -3.43 -16.32
C LEU A 158 -4.33 -3.52 -16.53
N ASP A 159 -4.76 -3.91 -17.70
CA ASP A 159 -6.17 -3.88 -18.18
C ASP A 159 -7.16 -4.68 -17.32
N ARG A 160 -6.67 -5.69 -16.56
CA ARG A 160 -7.51 -6.57 -15.76
C ARG A 160 -7.39 -6.30 -14.25
N VAL A 161 -6.81 -5.15 -13.88
CA VAL A 161 -6.73 -4.70 -12.49
C VAL A 161 -7.77 -3.62 -12.25
N VAL A 162 -8.61 -3.80 -11.24
CA VAL A 162 -9.63 -2.82 -10.85
C VAL A 162 -9.36 -2.34 -9.42
N ASN A 163 -9.31 -1.04 -9.24
CA ASN A 163 -9.21 -0.44 -7.92
C ASN A 163 -10.57 -0.36 -7.25
N LEU A 164 -10.64 -0.84 -6.03
CA LEU A 164 -11.75 -0.67 -5.12
C LEU A 164 -11.26 -0.06 -3.81
N HIS A 165 -12.15 0.62 -3.12
CA HIS A 165 -11.85 1.10 -1.77
C HIS A 165 -13.04 0.86 -0.84
N VAL A 166 -12.73 0.72 0.45
CA VAL A 166 -13.79 0.68 1.47
C VAL A 166 -14.16 2.11 1.85
N THR A 167 -15.44 2.44 1.69
CA THR A 167 -15.93 3.80 1.90
C THR A 167 -15.90 4.20 3.37
N THR A 168 -15.57 5.47 3.59
CA THR A 168 -15.56 6.13 4.89
C THR A 168 -16.36 7.42 4.79
N GLN A 169 -16.95 7.83 5.89
CA GLN A 169 -17.64 9.11 6.01
C GLN A 169 -16.99 9.92 7.13
N GLU A 170 -16.61 11.15 6.84
CA GLU A 170 -16.14 12.09 7.84
C GLU A 170 -17.32 12.81 8.46
N ALA A 171 -17.46 12.75 9.78
CA ALA A 171 -18.49 13.43 10.54
C ALA A 171 -17.81 14.30 11.61
N GLY A 172 -17.43 15.53 11.22
CA GLY A 172 -16.62 16.43 12.04
C GLY A 172 -15.25 15.81 12.34
N ASP A 173 -14.97 15.56 13.61
CA ASP A 173 -13.67 15.02 14.08
C ASP A 173 -13.64 13.47 14.12
N ARG A 174 -14.68 12.82 13.63
CA ARG A 174 -14.84 11.36 13.64
C ARG A 174 -14.88 10.81 12.21
N VAL A 175 -14.27 9.63 12.03
CA VAL A 175 -14.38 8.85 10.79
C VAL A 175 -15.30 7.66 11.04
N ILE A 176 -16.35 7.56 10.24
CA ILE A 176 -17.28 6.44 10.25
C ILE A 176 -16.91 5.51 9.11
N PHE A 177 -16.61 4.26 9.43
CA PHE A 177 -16.34 3.22 8.43
C PHE A 177 -17.68 2.65 7.93
N LEU A 178 -18.06 2.97 6.72
CA LEU A 178 -19.31 2.51 6.11
C LEU A 178 -19.25 1.04 5.70
N ARG A 179 -18.04 0.46 5.65
CA ARG A 179 -17.78 -0.95 5.27
C ARG A 179 -18.34 -1.34 3.91
N LYS A 180 -18.61 -0.37 3.04
CA LYS A 180 -19.10 -0.59 1.68
C LYS A 180 -17.97 -0.42 0.68
N LEU A 181 -17.86 -1.37 -0.27
CA LEU A 181 -16.94 -1.24 -1.40
C LEU A 181 -17.47 -0.24 -2.41
N ALA A 182 -16.56 0.56 -2.96
CA ALA A 182 -16.81 1.44 -4.08
C ALA A 182 -15.63 1.39 -5.07
N GLU A 183 -15.87 1.73 -6.32
CA GLU A 183 -14.84 1.79 -7.35
C GLU A 183 -13.89 2.97 -7.12
N GLY A 184 -12.65 2.80 -7.57
CA GLY A 184 -11.56 3.75 -7.39
C GLY A 184 -10.68 3.43 -6.18
N GLY A 185 -9.52 4.08 -6.10
CA GLY A 185 -8.57 3.93 -5.01
C GLY A 185 -8.81 4.93 -3.88
N SER A 186 -8.58 4.53 -2.64
CA SER A 186 -8.50 5.45 -1.50
C SER A 186 -7.20 6.26 -1.59
N ARG A 187 -7.28 7.57 -1.36
CA ARG A 187 -6.12 8.48 -1.31
C ARG A 187 -5.73 8.86 0.13
N HIS A 188 -6.58 8.58 1.10
CA HIS A 188 -6.39 9.01 2.49
C HIS A 188 -6.15 7.81 3.41
N SER A 189 -5.11 7.93 4.23
CA SER A 189 -4.87 7.04 5.35
C SER A 189 -5.45 7.69 6.62
N PHE A 190 -6.33 6.99 7.32
CA PHE A 190 -6.97 7.50 8.54
C PHE A 190 -6.28 7.03 9.82
N GLY A 191 -4.98 6.66 9.75
CA GLY A 191 -4.25 6.10 10.90
C GLY A 191 -4.26 6.99 12.13
N ILE A 192 -4.11 8.31 11.98
CA ILE A 192 -4.16 9.27 13.09
C ILE A 192 -5.56 9.33 13.70
N HIS A 193 -6.61 9.25 12.88
CA HIS A 193 -8.00 9.20 13.38
C HIS A 193 -8.27 7.92 14.16
N VAL A 194 -7.76 6.78 13.68
CA VAL A 194 -7.86 5.50 14.40
C VAL A 194 -7.12 5.56 15.74
N ALA A 195 -5.92 6.16 15.77
CA ALA A 195 -5.17 6.36 17.01
C ALA A 195 -5.95 7.22 18.03
N ARG A 196 -6.61 8.27 17.56
CA ARG A 196 -7.49 9.11 18.39
C ARG A 196 -8.67 8.30 18.94
N MET A 197 -9.34 7.51 18.10
CA MET A 197 -10.46 6.65 18.50
C MET A 197 -10.04 5.58 19.52
N ALA A 198 -8.81 5.10 19.43
CA ALA A 198 -8.23 4.16 20.39
C ALA A 198 -7.85 4.79 21.74
N GLY A 199 -8.10 6.10 21.92
CA GLY A 199 -7.84 6.80 23.17
C GLY A 199 -6.36 7.22 23.36
N MET A 200 -5.59 7.35 22.27
CA MET A 200 -4.22 7.87 22.36
C MET A 200 -4.21 9.31 22.90
N PRO A 201 -3.24 9.69 23.77
CA PRO A 201 -3.16 11.04 24.33
C PRO A 201 -3.20 12.13 23.25
N ALA A 202 -4.01 13.17 23.48
CA ALA A 202 -4.26 14.23 22.50
C ALA A 202 -2.99 14.89 21.99
N ALA A 203 -1.98 15.09 22.84
CA ALA A 203 -0.70 15.67 22.47
C ALA A 203 0.02 14.83 21.39
N ILE A 204 -0.02 13.50 21.47
CA ILE A 204 0.56 12.60 20.48
C ILE A 204 -0.19 12.69 19.16
N VAL A 205 -1.52 12.69 19.20
CA VAL A 205 -2.38 12.78 18.01
C VAL A 205 -2.17 14.09 17.26
N VAL A 206 -2.09 15.21 17.98
CA VAL A 206 -1.81 16.54 17.40
C VAL A 206 -0.42 16.53 16.74
N ARG A 207 0.61 16.07 17.46
CA ARG A 207 1.97 16.01 16.93
C ARG A 207 2.10 15.11 15.72
N ALA A 208 1.43 13.95 15.73
CA ALA A 208 1.38 13.05 14.57
C ALA A 208 0.77 13.72 13.33
N GLY A 209 -0.28 14.54 13.51
CA GLY A 209 -0.88 15.32 12.43
C GLY A 209 0.07 16.37 11.83
N GLU A 210 0.86 17.05 12.68
CA GLU A 210 1.87 18.00 12.22
C GLU A 210 2.98 17.29 11.40
N VAL A 211 3.48 16.17 11.93
CA VAL A 211 4.52 15.38 11.25
C VAL A 211 4.01 14.86 9.91
N LEU A 212 2.76 14.35 9.85
CA LEU A 212 2.17 13.88 8.59
C LEU A 212 2.13 14.99 7.55
N LYS A 213 1.66 16.19 7.92
CA LYS A 213 1.66 17.35 7.00
C LYS A 213 3.04 17.71 6.48
N GLN A 214 4.07 17.67 7.34
CA GLN A 214 5.45 17.93 6.93
C GLN A 214 5.94 16.90 5.91
N LEU A 215 5.68 15.59 6.15
CA LEU A 215 6.07 14.53 5.25
C LEU A 215 5.34 14.60 3.89
N GLU A 216 4.05 14.93 3.90
CA GLU A 216 3.27 15.13 2.67
C GLU A 216 3.77 16.32 1.86
N THR A 217 4.11 17.44 2.51
CA THR A 217 4.68 18.63 1.85
C THR A 217 6.03 18.31 1.20
N GLN A 218 6.93 17.63 1.94
CA GLN A 218 8.24 17.23 1.40
C GLN A 218 8.10 16.28 0.19
N ARG A 219 7.12 15.39 0.22
CA ARG A 219 6.82 14.48 -0.90
C ARG A 219 6.35 15.22 -2.14
N LEU A 220 5.55 16.28 -1.98
CA LEU A 220 5.09 17.14 -3.07
C LEU A 220 6.24 17.98 -3.66
N GLU A 221 7.11 18.52 -2.82
CA GLU A 221 8.28 19.34 -3.24
C GLU A 221 9.31 18.50 -4.01
N GLN A 222 9.42 17.19 -3.71
CA GLN A 222 10.33 16.27 -4.39
C GLN A 222 9.78 15.70 -5.70
N GLY A 223 8.61 16.15 -6.18
CA GLY A 223 8.04 15.76 -7.48
C GLY A 223 7.49 14.33 -7.55
N ILE A 224 7.37 13.63 -6.44
CA ILE A 224 6.87 12.24 -6.39
C ILE A 224 5.32 12.17 -6.33
N GLY A 225 4.66 13.32 -6.39
CA GLY A 225 3.21 13.43 -6.16
C GLY A 225 2.38 14.09 -7.24
N ALA A 226 2.96 14.47 -8.38
CA ALA A 226 2.25 15.22 -9.41
C ALA A 226 1.91 14.34 -10.62
N GLU A 227 0.98 13.41 -10.47
CA GLU A 227 0.18 12.90 -11.60
C GLU A 227 -1.21 12.49 -11.10
N SER A 228 -2.11 13.45 -11.05
CA SER A 228 -3.54 13.18 -11.27
C SER A 228 -4.32 14.49 -11.37
N GLY A 229 -4.59 14.87 -12.62
CA GLY A 229 -5.62 15.84 -12.94
C GLY A 229 -5.28 16.69 -14.15
N ALA A 230 -5.88 16.36 -15.27
CA ALA A 230 -6.17 17.13 -16.48
C ALA A 230 -5.35 16.80 -17.74
N ASP A 231 -6.08 16.33 -18.73
CA ASP A 231 -5.90 16.36 -20.19
C ASP A 231 -4.61 16.96 -20.77
N GLY A 232 -3.89 16.12 -21.55
CA GLY A 232 -2.89 16.57 -22.51
C GLY A 232 -1.84 15.49 -22.85
N PRO A 233 -1.32 15.42 -24.06
CA PRO A 233 -0.97 14.19 -24.73
C PRO A 233 0.47 13.69 -24.51
N ALA A 234 0.61 12.39 -24.69
CA ALA A 234 1.81 11.61 -25.05
C ALA A 234 2.90 11.37 -24.01
N ALA A 235 2.90 10.11 -23.58
CA ALA A 235 3.94 9.42 -22.87
C ALA A 235 5.33 9.62 -23.45
N THR A 236 6.27 10.04 -22.62
CA THR A 236 7.67 9.72 -22.75
C THR A 236 8.01 8.65 -21.72
N SER A 237 8.51 7.53 -22.20
CA SER A 237 9.02 6.39 -21.45
C SER A 237 9.94 6.84 -20.33
N VAL A 238 9.53 6.63 -19.08
CA VAL A 238 10.41 6.83 -17.92
C VAL A 238 11.35 5.64 -17.87
N ASP A 239 12.62 5.91 -18.14
CA ASP A 239 13.71 4.94 -18.17
C ASP A 239 13.86 4.30 -16.76
N ALA A 240 13.87 2.97 -16.70
CA ALA A 240 14.04 2.18 -15.48
C ALA A 240 15.36 2.47 -14.73
N ALA A 241 16.26 3.23 -15.35
CA ALA A 241 17.54 3.64 -14.78
C ALA A 241 17.45 4.76 -13.71
N GLN A 242 16.30 5.43 -13.55
CA GLN A 242 16.15 6.51 -12.56
C GLN A 242 15.64 6.04 -11.18
N ILE A 243 15.33 4.76 -11.02
CA ILE A 243 14.85 4.20 -9.73
C ILE A 243 16.02 3.84 -8.78
N GLN A 244 17.28 3.98 -9.22
CA GLN A 244 18.47 3.56 -8.45
C GLN A 244 19.06 4.63 -7.52
N ARG A 245 18.26 5.37 -6.76
CA ARG A 245 18.79 6.07 -5.58
C ARG A 245 18.09 5.56 -4.34
N PRO A 246 18.79 4.92 -3.38
CA PRO A 246 18.20 4.56 -2.10
C PRO A 246 17.87 5.84 -1.35
N MET A 247 16.60 6.25 -1.38
CA MET A 247 16.11 7.36 -0.60
C MET A 247 15.77 6.85 0.81
N GLN A 248 16.81 6.72 1.62
CA GLN A 248 16.67 6.55 3.06
C GLN A 248 16.21 7.90 3.59
N LEU A 249 14.90 8.05 3.81
CA LEU A 249 14.34 9.22 4.50
C LEU A 249 14.88 9.22 5.93
N SER A 250 15.91 10.02 6.18
CA SER A 250 16.33 10.36 7.52
C SER A 250 15.25 11.26 8.12
N ILE A 251 14.41 10.69 8.98
CA ILE A 251 13.36 11.40 9.74
C ILE A 251 13.97 12.46 10.69
N PHE A 252 15.31 12.50 10.81
CA PHE A 252 16.05 13.34 11.73
C PHE A 252 16.82 14.50 11.07
N GLU A 253 16.78 14.64 9.77
CA GLU A 253 17.28 15.87 9.13
C GLU A 253 16.15 16.92 9.05
N ALA A 254 15.88 17.56 10.17
CA ALA A 254 15.49 18.95 10.11
C ALA A 254 16.63 19.66 9.39
N GLY A 255 16.40 20.08 8.15
CA GLY A 255 17.44 20.67 7.31
C GLY A 255 18.16 21.77 8.06
N ASP A 256 19.39 21.48 8.48
CA ASP A 256 20.27 22.50 9.05
C ASP A 256 20.53 23.51 7.92
N PRO A 257 20.05 24.76 8.03
CA PRO A 257 20.24 25.78 7.00
C PRO A 257 21.72 26.06 6.74
N GLN A 258 22.62 25.72 7.68
CA GLN A 258 24.05 25.81 7.51
C GLN A 258 24.60 24.67 6.64
N ALA A 259 24.08 23.45 6.81
CA ALA A 259 24.43 22.30 5.96
C ALA A 259 23.98 22.51 4.49
N ALA A 260 22.80 23.10 4.27
CA ALA A 260 22.31 23.44 2.93
C ALA A 260 23.19 24.50 2.24
N LYS A 261 23.63 25.54 2.97
CA LYS A 261 24.55 26.56 2.45
C LYS A 261 25.92 25.99 2.11
N LEU A 262 26.43 25.09 2.96
CA LEU A 262 27.71 24.43 2.71
C LEU A 262 27.66 23.51 1.47
N ARG A 263 26.55 22.82 1.28
CA ARG A 263 26.32 21.95 0.11
C ARG A 263 26.30 22.77 -1.18
N ALA A 264 25.54 23.87 -1.21
CA ALA A 264 25.51 24.78 -2.35
C ALA A 264 26.90 25.37 -2.66
N ALA A 265 27.64 25.78 -1.65
CA ALA A 265 29.00 26.31 -1.80
C ALA A 265 30.00 25.25 -2.30
N LEU A 266 29.81 23.97 -1.97
CA LEU A 266 30.61 22.86 -2.48
C LEU A 266 30.27 22.53 -3.94
N GLU A 267 28.99 22.63 -4.34
CA GLU A 267 28.55 22.38 -5.71
C GLU A 267 29.04 23.46 -6.70
N GLU A 268 29.16 24.72 -6.23
CA GLU A 268 29.72 25.83 -7.03
C GLU A 268 31.26 25.87 -7.11
N LEU A 269 31.93 25.00 -6.36
CA LEU A 269 33.38 25.04 -6.26
C LEU A 269 34.06 24.36 -7.46
N ASN A 270 34.82 25.12 -8.24
CA ASN A 270 35.63 24.56 -9.31
C ASN A 270 37.00 24.12 -8.78
N VAL A 271 37.09 22.84 -8.38
CA VAL A 271 38.28 22.26 -7.75
C VAL A 271 39.47 22.22 -8.72
N ASP A 272 39.23 22.07 -10.04
CA ASP A 272 40.28 21.95 -11.06
C ASP A 272 41.08 23.22 -11.30
N SER A 273 40.53 24.40 -10.88
CA SER A 273 41.18 25.69 -11.02
C SER A 273 41.83 26.23 -9.71
N MET A 274 41.78 25.44 -8.61
CA MET A 274 42.26 25.89 -7.30
C MET A 274 43.65 25.38 -6.99
N THR A 275 44.44 26.23 -6.32
CA THR A 275 45.69 25.77 -5.75
C THR A 275 45.46 25.04 -4.41
N PRO A 276 46.36 24.15 -3.96
CA PRO A 276 46.21 23.45 -2.68
C PRO A 276 46.08 24.44 -1.48
N VAL A 277 46.66 25.61 -1.57
CA VAL A 277 46.58 26.65 -0.53
C VAL A 277 45.16 27.26 -0.51
N ASP A 278 44.61 27.57 -1.68
CA ASP A 278 43.25 28.12 -1.80
C ASP A 278 42.20 27.12 -1.30
N ALA A 279 42.36 25.84 -1.62
CA ALA A 279 41.48 24.77 -1.11
C ALA A 279 41.52 24.71 0.44
N MET A 280 42.70 24.81 1.03
CA MET A 280 42.86 24.75 2.47
C MET A 280 42.27 25.99 3.14
N MET A 281 42.40 27.16 2.55
CA MET A 281 41.77 28.41 3.03
C MET A 281 40.25 28.33 2.99
N LYS A 282 39.68 27.80 1.92
CA LYS A 282 38.21 27.55 1.81
C LYS A 282 37.70 26.60 2.86
N ILE A 283 38.39 25.51 3.14
CA ILE A 283 38.03 24.55 4.20
C ILE A 283 38.06 25.22 5.57
N LEU A 284 39.04 26.04 5.84
CA LEU A 284 39.15 26.79 7.12
C LEU A 284 38.01 27.81 7.27
N GLU A 285 37.63 28.51 6.20
CA GLU A 285 36.49 29.43 6.15
C GLU A 285 35.18 28.70 6.47
N TRP A 286 34.91 27.58 5.82
CA TRP A 286 33.70 26.78 6.07
C TRP A 286 33.68 26.20 7.48
N ARG A 287 34.82 25.72 7.98
CA ARG A 287 34.96 25.26 9.37
C ARG A 287 34.67 26.36 10.39
N ALA A 288 35.00 27.58 10.09
CA ALA A 288 34.70 28.72 10.95
C ALA A 288 33.20 29.07 10.95
N SER A 289 32.54 28.99 9.77
CA SER A 289 31.11 29.25 9.62
C SER A 289 30.21 28.19 10.29
N LEU A 290 30.71 26.95 10.47
CA LEU A 290 30.00 25.87 11.19
C LEU A 290 30.10 26.00 12.73
N LYS A 291 30.94 26.89 13.24
CA LYS A 291 31.13 27.09 14.70
C LYS A 291 30.43 28.33 15.24
N SER A 292 29.88 29.16 14.37
CA SER A 292 29.09 30.33 14.70
C SER A 292 27.59 30.02 14.59
#